data_bbdf8a854433b21b6a44de11f4c94894
#
_entry.id   bbdf8a854433b21b6a44de11f4c94894
#
_cell.length_a   1.000
_cell.length_b   1.000
_cell.length_c   1.000
_cell.angle_alpha   90.00
_cell.angle_beta   90.00
_cell.angle_gamma   90.00
#
_symmetry.space_group_name_H-M   'P 1'
#
loop_
_entity.id
_entity.type
_entity.pdbx_description
1 polymer ?
#
loop_
_entity_poly.entity_id
_entity_poly.type
_entity_poly.pdbx_seq_one_letter_code
_entity_poly.pdbx_strand_id
1 'polypeptide(L)'
;MPIEEQTRNSGNRRFVRSSRALAGEFLCLIALVALMGSVGTPYAEAQTDRKPPSRAAKPELPKEKQTTLGLYVTAKEAYEKWKAAPKKATVLDVRTPEEVLFVGHAAMAWNVPLFLQTYVWDAERGKFPMKPNPDFISQVKKIAKPGDTLLVMCRSGGRSAMAVNQLAEAGFKRVFNITDGMEGDLVDDPDSVYRGQRMKNGWKNSGLPWTYAPTPDRMMLPKIR
;
A
#
# COMPACT_ATOMS: atom_id res chain seq x y z
N MET A 1 4.34 -3.60 -54.37
CA MET A 1 3.04 -4.27 -54.19
C MET A 1 2.42 -3.71 -52.93
N PRO A 2 1.32 -2.96 -53.02
CA PRO A 2 0.62 -2.40 -51.88
C PRO A 2 -0.40 -3.40 -51.34
N ILE A 3 -0.53 -3.53 -50.01
CA ILE A 3 -1.55 -4.33 -49.37
C ILE A 3 -2.64 -3.39 -48.86
N GLU A 4 -3.83 -3.69 -49.32
CA GLU A 4 -5.08 -2.96 -49.16
C GLU A 4 -5.55 -2.78 -47.73
N GLU A 5 -6.06 -1.60 -47.52
CA GLU A 5 -6.88 -1.13 -46.43
C GLU A 5 -8.27 -1.80 -46.48
N GLN A 6 -8.64 -2.56 -45.46
CA GLN A 6 -10.02 -3.01 -45.27
C GLN A 6 -10.67 -2.28 -44.11
N THR A 7 -11.38 -1.22 -44.48
CA THR A 7 -12.41 -0.59 -43.64
C THR A 7 -13.59 -1.57 -43.48
N ARG A 8 -13.97 -1.89 -42.23
CA ARG A 8 -15.29 -2.43 -41.88
C ARG A 8 -15.99 -1.54 -40.86
N ASN A 9 -16.91 -0.84 -41.44
CA ASN A 9 -18.07 -0.17 -40.86
C ASN A 9 -19.07 -1.19 -40.28
N SER A 10 -19.57 -1.00 -39.09
CA SER A 10 -20.92 -1.43 -38.61
C SER A 10 -21.07 -1.01 -37.15
N GLY A 11 -22.03 -0.17 -36.88
CA GLY A 11 -23.39 -0.55 -36.66
C GLY A 11 -23.77 -0.15 -35.26
N ASN A 12 -24.22 1.10 -35.14
CA ASN A 12 -24.83 1.75 -34.01
C ASN A 12 -26.16 1.03 -33.66
N ARG A 13 -26.27 0.30 -32.54
CA ARG A 13 -27.55 -0.16 -31.98
C ARG A 13 -27.83 0.58 -30.68
N ARG A 14 -28.69 1.57 -30.84
CA ARG A 14 -29.38 2.23 -29.71
C ARG A 14 -30.31 1.19 -29.03
N PHE A 15 -30.07 0.90 -27.77
CA PHE A 15 -31.00 0.19 -26.92
C PHE A 15 -31.92 1.21 -26.22
N VAL A 16 -33.14 1.29 -26.66
CA VAL A 16 -34.22 2.06 -26.05
C VAL A 16 -34.66 1.33 -24.79
N ARG A 17 -34.52 1.91 -23.62
CA ARG A 17 -35.09 1.45 -22.37
C ARG A 17 -36.51 2.01 -22.23
N SER A 18 -37.49 1.13 -22.35
CA SER A 18 -38.87 1.36 -22.00
C SER A 18 -39.01 1.36 -20.48
N SER A 19 -39.47 2.51 -19.96
CA SER A 19 -39.93 2.67 -18.58
C SER A 19 -41.39 2.13 -18.48
N ARG A 20 -41.64 1.19 -17.60
CA ARG A 20 -43.01 0.91 -17.10
C ARG A 20 -42.97 0.95 -15.58
N ALA A 21 -43.59 2.00 -15.08
CA ALA A 21 -44.02 2.16 -13.71
C ALA A 21 -45.18 1.15 -13.43
N LEU A 22 -45.11 0.46 -12.30
CA LEU A 22 -46.23 -0.19 -11.68
C LEU A 22 -46.33 0.31 -10.24
N ALA A 23 -47.23 1.24 -10.06
CA ALA A 23 -47.78 1.57 -8.75
C ALA A 23 -48.70 0.42 -8.32
N GLY A 24 -48.53 -0.04 -7.11
CA GLY A 24 -49.37 -1.05 -6.45
C GLY A 24 -49.55 -0.65 -5.00
N GLU A 25 -50.68 0.01 -4.74
CA GLU A 25 -51.21 0.30 -3.40
C GLU A 25 -51.50 -1.00 -2.66
N PHE A 26 -51.07 -1.09 -1.38
CA PHE A 26 -51.69 -1.97 -0.43
C PHE A 26 -52.05 -1.21 0.85
N LEU A 27 -53.34 -0.96 0.93
CA LEU A 27 -54.04 -0.34 2.06
C LEU A 27 -54.42 -1.41 3.09
N CYS A 28 -54.32 -1.06 4.36
CA CYS A 28 -55.08 -1.51 5.53
C CYS A 28 -55.21 -3.01 5.84
N LEU A 29 -54.72 -3.36 7.03
CA LEU A 29 -55.58 -4.04 8.00
C LEU A 29 -55.08 -3.79 9.42
N ILE A 30 -55.78 -2.88 10.14
CA ILE A 30 -55.72 -2.75 11.59
C ILE A 30 -56.67 -3.82 12.14
N ALA A 31 -56.15 -4.76 12.92
CA ALA A 31 -56.96 -5.61 13.76
C ALA A 31 -56.45 -5.56 15.21
N LEU A 32 -57.29 -5.00 15.99
CA LEU A 32 -57.33 -4.88 17.44
C LEU A 32 -57.37 -6.28 18.10
N VAL A 33 -56.41 -6.62 18.95
CA VAL A 33 -56.62 -7.63 20.00
C VAL A 33 -56.03 -7.05 21.30
N ALA A 34 -56.94 -6.70 22.19
CA ALA A 34 -56.68 -6.28 23.55
C ALA A 34 -56.76 -7.50 24.50
N LEU A 35 -56.03 -7.38 25.57
CA LEU A 35 -56.15 -8.11 26.84
C LEU A 35 -55.74 -9.58 26.89
N MET A 36 -54.56 -9.85 27.43
CA MET A 36 -54.38 -10.86 28.49
C MET A 36 -53.17 -10.51 29.36
N GLY A 37 -53.40 -10.41 30.62
CA GLY A 37 -52.69 -10.47 31.87
C GLY A 37 -51.15 -10.47 31.86
N SER A 38 -50.64 -9.43 32.51
CA SER A 38 -49.28 -9.32 32.96
C SER A 38 -49.02 -10.23 34.16
N VAL A 39 -48.25 -11.28 34.01
CA VAL A 39 -47.53 -11.90 35.10
C VAL A 39 -46.10 -11.42 34.98
N GLY A 40 -45.76 -10.37 35.77
CA GLY A 40 -44.42 -9.85 35.85
C GLY A 40 -43.49 -10.82 36.57
N THR A 41 -42.58 -11.45 35.89
CA THR A 41 -41.41 -12.01 36.49
C THR A 41 -40.32 -10.91 36.49
N PRO A 42 -39.73 -10.59 37.63
CA PRO A 42 -38.60 -9.65 37.64
C PRO A 42 -37.38 -10.36 37.01
N TYR A 43 -37.09 -10.06 35.75
CA TYR A 43 -35.79 -10.35 35.22
C TYR A 43 -34.80 -9.45 35.94
N ALA A 44 -34.01 -10.02 36.87
CA ALA A 44 -32.86 -9.40 37.42
C ALA A 44 -31.89 -9.14 36.28
N GLU A 45 -31.77 -7.89 35.87
CA GLU A 45 -30.77 -7.38 34.95
C GLU A 45 -29.39 -7.57 35.63
N ALA A 46 -28.74 -8.70 35.32
CA ALA A 46 -27.34 -8.90 35.65
C ALA A 46 -26.53 -7.88 34.85
N GLN A 47 -26.26 -6.73 35.45
CA GLN A 47 -25.25 -5.78 34.99
C GLN A 47 -23.90 -6.53 35.00
N THR A 48 -23.55 -7.14 33.87
CA THR A 48 -22.17 -7.59 33.68
C THR A 48 -21.34 -6.33 33.48
N ASP A 49 -20.60 -5.93 34.48
CA ASP A 49 -19.47 -5.01 34.40
C ASP A 49 -18.39 -5.60 33.46
N ARG A 50 -18.71 -5.66 32.17
CA ARG A 50 -17.71 -5.93 31.15
C ARG A 50 -16.94 -4.63 30.95
N LYS A 51 -15.84 -4.49 31.71
CA LYS A 51 -14.79 -3.54 31.39
C LYS A 51 -14.55 -3.64 29.86
N PRO A 52 -14.65 -2.54 29.09
CA PRO A 52 -14.39 -2.60 27.66
C PRO A 52 -13.00 -3.23 27.45
N PRO A 53 -12.83 -4.10 26.44
CA PRO A 53 -11.54 -4.73 26.19
C PRO A 53 -10.50 -3.62 26.07
N SER A 54 -9.46 -3.69 26.88
CA SER A 54 -8.35 -2.75 26.81
C SER A 54 -7.85 -2.80 25.37
N ARG A 55 -7.81 -1.63 24.70
CA ARG A 55 -7.25 -1.50 23.36
C ARG A 55 -5.86 -2.12 23.41
N ALA A 56 -5.72 -3.32 22.83
CA ALA A 56 -4.46 -4.04 22.82
C ALA A 56 -3.38 -3.07 22.32
N ALA A 57 -2.33 -2.90 23.11
CA ALA A 57 -1.24 -2.02 22.76
C ALA A 57 -0.74 -2.44 21.37
N LYS A 58 -0.72 -1.47 20.43
CA LYS A 58 -0.22 -1.73 19.08
C LYS A 58 1.20 -2.27 19.24
N PRO A 59 1.54 -3.46 18.70
CA PRO A 59 2.86 -4.05 18.90
C PRO A 59 3.93 -3.03 18.52
N GLU A 60 4.95 -2.93 19.34
CA GLU A 60 6.07 -2.00 19.11
C GLU A 60 6.72 -2.33 17.77
N LEU A 61 6.99 -1.29 16.98
CA LEU A 61 7.62 -1.44 15.67
C LEU A 61 9.06 -1.94 15.86
N PRO A 62 9.49 -3.01 15.12
CA PRO A 62 10.87 -3.50 15.18
C PRO A 62 11.90 -2.38 15.00
N LYS A 63 13.02 -2.45 15.75
CA LYS A 63 14.05 -1.40 15.77
C LYS A 63 14.56 -1.01 14.39
N GLU A 64 14.74 -1.99 13.50
CA GLU A 64 15.19 -1.79 12.13
C GLU A 64 14.19 -1.03 11.24
N LYS A 65 12.93 -0.88 11.70
CA LYS A 65 11.89 -0.10 11.01
C LYS A 65 11.64 1.26 11.65
N GLN A 66 12.24 1.53 12.81
CA GLN A 66 12.09 2.81 13.51
C GLN A 66 12.88 3.92 12.83
N THR A 67 12.37 5.14 12.92
CA THR A 67 12.96 6.34 12.30
C THR A 67 13.02 7.50 13.26
N THR A 68 13.95 8.43 13.03
CA THR A 68 14.10 9.65 13.82
C THR A 68 12.87 10.57 13.77
N LEU A 69 12.13 10.56 12.65
CA LEU A 69 10.92 11.35 12.49
C LEU A 69 9.68 10.73 13.18
N GLY A 70 9.71 9.44 13.50
CA GLY A 70 8.57 8.75 14.13
C GLY A 70 7.29 8.71 13.28
N LEU A 71 7.39 8.92 11.96
CA LEU A 71 6.25 8.95 11.04
C LEU A 71 6.13 7.61 10.31
N TYR A 72 5.06 6.88 10.60
CA TYR A 72 4.84 5.53 10.10
C TYR A 72 3.47 5.39 9.46
N VAL A 73 3.42 4.61 8.38
CA VAL A 73 2.18 4.20 7.72
C VAL A 73 2.33 2.77 7.22
N THR A 74 1.22 2.05 7.09
CA THR A 74 1.12 0.82 6.31
C THR A 74 1.01 1.15 4.82
N ALA A 75 1.17 0.16 3.95
CA ALA A 75 0.99 0.33 2.50
C ALA A 75 -0.42 0.85 2.16
N LYS A 76 -1.46 0.34 2.84
CA LYS A 76 -2.85 0.83 2.66
C LYS A 76 -3.01 2.29 3.06
N GLU A 77 -2.52 2.67 4.23
CA GLU A 77 -2.56 4.06 4.72
C GLU A 77 -1.76 5.01 3.81
N ALA A 78 -0.61 4.55 3.30
CA ALA A 78 0.19 5.31 2.35
C ALA A 78 -0.56 5.54 1.03
N TYR A 79 -1.22 4.51 0.50
CA TYR A 79 -2.02 4.64 -0.71
C TYR A 79 -3.18 5.63 -0.54
N GLU A 80 -3.93 5.54 0.58
CA GLU A 80 -5.00 6.49 0.86
C GLU A 80 -4.47 7.93 1.04
N LYS A 81 -3.34 8.10 1.71
CA LYS A 81 -2.69 9.39 1.86
C LYS A 81 -2.24 9.98 0.52
N TRP A 82 -1.67 9.16 -0.36
CA TRP A 82 -1.32 9.57 -1.72
C TRP A 82 -2.55 9.89 -2.56
N LYS A 83 -3.58 9.05 -2.53
CA LYS A 83 -4.83 9.22 -3.29
C LYS A 83 -5.56 10.52 -2.93
N ALA A 84 -5.54 10.89 -1.66
CA ALA A 84 -6.14 12.14 -1.18
C ALA A 84 -5.42 13.41 -1.69
N ALA A 85 -4.11 13.32 -2.00
CA ALA A 85 -3.33 14.48 -2.43
C ALA A 85 -2.17 14.09 -3.38
N PRO A 86 -2.46 13.56 -4.58
CA PRO A 86 -1.44 12.97 -5.46
C PRO A 86 -0.42 13.97 -6.00
N LYS A 87 -0.74 15.26 -5.98
CA LYS A 87 0.20 16.36 -6.35
C LYS A 87 1.07 16.84 -5.19
N LYS A 88 0.77 16.43 -3.94
CA LYS A 88 1.46 16.88 -2.72
C LYS A 88 2.14 15.75 -1.96
N ALA A 89 1.87 14.51 -2.33
CA ALA A 89 2.47 13.33 -1.73
C ALA A 89 3.14 12.49 -2.83
N THR A 90 4.39 12.10 -2.62
CA THR A 90 5.17 11.26 -3.52
C THR A 90 5.40 9.90 -2.88
N VAL A 91 5.05 8.83 -3.59
CA VAL A 91 5.46 7.46 -3.22
C VAL A 91 6.87 7.23 -3.74
N LEU A 92 7.80 6.93 -2.85
CA LEU A 92 9.22 6.75 -3.13
C LEU A 92 9.63 5.30 -2.85
N ASP A 93 9.95 4.55 -3.89
CA ASP A 93 10.49 3.19 -3.79
C ASP A 93 12.03 3.25 -3.78
N VAL A 94 12.63 2.88 -2.64
CA VAL A 94 14.09 2.92 -2.46
C VAL A 94 14.76 1.56 -2.70
N ARG A 95 14.04 0.61 -3.32
CA ARG A 95 14.61 -0.66 -3.75
C ARG A 95 15.53 -0.47 -4.96
N THR A 96 16.31 -1.51 -5.25
CA THR A 96 17.16 -1.50 -6.44
C THR A 96 16.33 -1.55 -7.72
N PRO A 97 16.85 -1.08 -8.87
CA PRO A 97 16.14 -1.20 -10.15
C PRO A 97 15.79 -2.64 -10.50
N GLU A 98 16.63 -3.61 -10.16
CA GLU A 98 16.38 -5.04 -10.39
C GLU A 98 15.16 -5.53 -9.61
N GLU A 99 15.00 -5.12 -8.34
CA GLU A 99 13.80 -5.45 -7.57
C GLU A 99 12.54 -4.84 -8.20
N VAL A 100 12.62 -3.63 -8.72
CA VAL A 100 11.49 -2.97 -9.43
C VAL A 100 11.09 -3.76 -10.67
N LEU A 101 12.07 -4.21 -11.47
CA LEU A 101 11.83 -4.94 -12.71
C LEU A 101 11.31 -6.35 -12.47
N PHE A 102 11.89 -7.10 -11.52
CA PHE A 102 11.60 -8.53 -11.35
C PHE A 102 10.53 -8.82 -10.31
N VAL A 103 10.31 -7.93 -9.34
CA VAL A 103 9.26 -8.09 -8.32
C VAL A 103 8.00 -7.28 -8.64
N GLY A 104 8.13 -6.25 -9.48
CA GLY A 104 7.11 -5.25 -9.75
C GLY A 104 7.17 -4.08 -8.76
N HIS A 105 6.39 -3.04 -9.03
CA HIS A 105 6.39 -1.79 -8.25
C HIS A 105 5.01 -1.16 -8.17
N ALA A 106 4.80 -0.26 -7.19
CA ALA A 106 3.59 0.56 -7.12
C ALA A 106 3.52 1.47 -8.35
N ALA A 107 2.38 1.45 -9.06
CA ALA A 107 2.24 2.08 -10.39
C ALA A 107 2.56 3.59 -10.40
N MET A 108 2.40 4.29 -9.26
CA MET A 108 2.65 5.72 -9.12
C MET A 108 4.02 6.06 -8.53
N ALA A 109 4.80 5.06 -8.08
CA ALA A 109 6.03 5.31 -7.35
C ALA A 109 7.15 5.84 -8.23
N TRP A 110 7.98 6.69 -7.64
CA TRP A 110 9.32 7.02 -8.13
C TRP A 110 10.31 6.01 -7.56
N ASN A 111 11.14 5.44 -8.39
CA ASN A 111 12.26 4.62 -7.93
C ASN A 111 13.54 5.46 -7.81
N VAL A 112 14.01 5.61 -6.58
CA VAL A 112 15.32 6.20 -6.27
C VAL A 112 16.03 5.23 -5.33
N PRO A 113 16.94 4.40 -5.83
CA PRO A 113 17.55 3.35 -5.04
C PRO A 113 18.41 3.92 -3.92
N LEU A 114 18.20 3.46 -2.67
CA LEU A 114 19.08 3.78 -1.54
C LEU A 114 20.40 3.04 -1.66
N PHE A 115 20.34 1.82 -2.17
CA PHE A 115 21.49 0.97 -2.44
C PHE A 115 21.46 0.49 -3.89
N LEU A 116 22.64 0.28 -4.45
CA LEU A 116 22.85 -0.28 -5.79
C LEU A 116 23.33 -1.72 -5.67
N GLN A 117 22.78 -2.62 -6.48
CA GLN A 117 23.23 -3.99 -6.56
C GLN A 117 24.66 -4.06 -7.08
N THR A 118 25.51 -4.86 -6.44
CA THR A 118 26.81 -5.22 -7.03
C THR A 118 26.69 -6.62 -7.66
N TYR A 119 27.53 -6.87 -8.68
CA TYR A 119 27.60 -8.17 -9.34
C TYR A 119 28.91 -8.90 -9.00
N VAL A 120 29.52 -8.51 -7.87
CA VAL A 120 30.67 -9.19 -7.31
C VAL A 120 30.20 -10.16 -6.25
N TRP A 121 30.49 -11.45 -6.44
CA TRP A 121 30.11 -12.49 -5.50
C TRP A 121 30.93 -12.38 -4.21
N ASP A 122 30.25 -12.34 -3.07
CA ASP A 122 30.84 -12.43 -1.75
C ASP A 122 30.71 -13.88 -1.26
N ALA A 123 31.79 -14.62 -1.35
CA ALA A 123 31.82 -16.06 -1.02
C ALA A 123 31.65 -16.31 0.49
N GLU A 124 32.10 -15.37 1.35
CA GLU A 124 31.97 -15.52 2.80
C GLU A 124 30.51 -15.39 3.25
N ARG A 125 29.76 -14.48 2.61
CA ARG A 125 28.36 -14.19 2.94
C ARG A 125 27.36 -14.91 2.04
N GLY A 126 27.82 -15.62 1.01
CA GLY A 126 26.97 -16.36 0.08
C GLY A 126 25.98 -15.46 -0.67
N LYS A 127 26.38 -14.23 -1.07
CA LYS A 127 25.49 -13.27 -1.71
C LYS A 127 26.22 -12.26 -2.58
N PHE A 128 25.46 -11.59 -3.43
CA PHE A 128 25.87 -10.35 -4.08
C PHE A 128 25.52 -9.16 -3.18
N PRO A 129 26.51 -8.45 -2.60
CA PRO A 129 26.24 -7.33 -1.71
C PRO A 129 25.66 -6.13 -2.46
N MET A 130 24.98 -5.27 -1.74
CA MET A 130 24.58 -3.96 -2.22
C MET A 130 25.54 -2.89 -1.67
N LYS A 131 25.80 -1.85 -2.45
CA LYS A 131 26.56 -0.67 -2.02
C LYS A 131 25.66 0.56 -1.90
N PRO A 132 25.95 1.50 -0.98
CA PRO A 132 25.19 2.76 -0.89
C PRO A 132 25.19 3.51 -2.23
N ASN A 133 24.06 4.15 -2.53
CA ASN A 133 23.95 5.07 -3.66
C ASN A 133 24.43 6.47 -3.21
N PRO A 134 25.55 6.97 -3.65
CA PRO A 134 26.06 8.27 -3.23
C PRO A 134 25.19 9.44 -3.72
N ASP A 135 24.42 9.21 -4.76
CA ASP A 135 23.54 10.22 -5.36
C ASP A 135 22.12 10.21 -4.79
N PHE A 136 21.80 9.37 -3.81
CA PHE A 136 20.43 9.18 -3.30
C PHE A 136 19.74 10.52 -2.96
N ILE A 137 20.32 11.32 -2.10
CA ILE A 137 19.74 12.60 -1.68
C ILE A 137 19.62 13.58 -2.84
N SER A 138 20.64 13.66 -3.70
CA SER A 138 20.60 14.56 -4.86
C SER A 138 19.53 14.16 -5.88
N GLN A 139 19.30 12.86 -6.05
CA GLN A 139 18.23 12.33 -6.90
C GLN A 139 16.85 12.60 -6.32
N VAL A 140 16.64 12.40 -5.01
CA VAL A 140 15.37 12.74 -4.35
C VAL A 140 15.05 14.23 -4.47
N LYS A 141 16.05 15.11 -4.32
CA LYS A 141 15.87 16.57 -4.48
C LYS A 141 15.45 17.00 -5.88
N LYS A 142 15.59 16.16 -6.91
CA LYS A 142 15.09 16.44 -8.27
C LYS A 142 13.59 16.23 -8.38
N ILE A 143 12.98 15.40 -7.52
CA ILE A 143 11.57 15.01 -7.60
C ILE A 143 10.72 15.52 -6.43
N ALA A 144 11.35 15.99 -5.35
CA ALA A 144 10.66 16.48 -4.15
C ALA A 144 11.47 17.58 -3.45
N LYS A 145 10.76 18.46 -2.77
CA LYS A 145 11.32 19.53 -1.92
C LYS A 145 11.20 19.15 -0.44
N PRO A 146 12.01 19.73 0.48
CA PRO A 146 11.98 19.43 1.91
C PRO A 146 10.62 19.55 2.60
N GLY A 147 9.71 20.40 2.06
CA GLY A 147 8.34 20.57 2.58
C GLY A 147 7.32 19.54 2.05
N ASP A 148 7.67 18.76 1.05
CA ASP A 148 6.75 17.81 0.43
C ASP A 148 6.56 16.57 1.32
N THR A 149 5.43 15.88 1.13
CA THR A 149 5.18 14.60 1.81
C THR A 149 5.79 13.46 1.00
N LEU A 150 6.68 12.70 1.61
CA LEU A 150 7.26 11.48 1.03
C LEU A 150 6.73 10.25 1.76
N LEU A 151 6.31 9.25 1.00
CA LEU A 151 5.83 7.95 1.46
C LEU A 151 6.84 6.90 0.98
N VAL A 152 7.77 6.54 1.85
CA VAL A 152 8.98 5.79 1.47
C VAL A 152 8.80 4.31 1.72
N MET A 153 8.98 3.50 0.68
CA MET A 153 8.92 2.04 0.76
C MET A 153 10.22 1.39 0.33
N CYS A 154 10.44 0.22 0.88
CA CYS A 154 11.39 -0.76 0.36
C CYS A 154 10.69 -2.13 0.26
N ARG A 155 11.40 -3.23 0.42
CA ARG A 155 10.80 -4.57 0.42
C ARG A 155 9.83 -4.78 1.60
N SER A 156 10.26 -4.42 2.85
CA SER A 156 9.53 -4.72 4.09
C SER A 156 9.75 -3.71 5.24
N GLY A 157 10.17 -2.47 4.94
CA GLY A 157 10.22 -1.38 5.91
C GLY A 157 11.61 -1.02 6.49
N GLY A 158 12.62 -1.89 6.42
CA GLY A 158 13.94 -1.62 7.05
C GLY A 158 14.81 -0.63 6.25
N ARG A 159 15.05 -0.89 4.96
CA ARG A 159 15.82 0.05 4.11
C ARG A 159 15.13 1.40 3.96
N SER A 160 13.80 1.42 3.92
CA SER A 160 13.04 2.66 3.88
C SER A 160 13.18 3.46 5.17
N ALA A 161 13.32 2.82 6.35
CA ALA A 161 13.63 3.51 7.58
C ALA A 161 15.00 4.21 7.51
N MET A 162 16.03 3.53 6.97
CA MET A 162 17.35 4.15 6.73
C MET A 162 17.24 5.35 5.78
N ALA A 163 16.47 5.22 4.70
CA ALA A 163 16.24 6.30 3.75
C ALA A 163 15.53 7.50 4.40
N VAL A 164 14.51 7.25 5.24
CA VAL A 164 13.81 8.30 6.00
C VAL A 164 14.79 9.06 6.88
N ASN A 165 15.70 8.38 7.59
CA ASN A 165 16.69 9.04 8.44
C ASN A 165 17.65 9.93 7.63
N GLN A 166 18.18 9.45 6.49
CA GLN A 166 19.01 10.26 5.62
C GLN A 166 18.26 11.47 5.03
N LEU A 167 16.98 11.30 4.69
CA LEU A 167 16.16 12.40 4.21
C LEU A 167 15.85 13.43 5.32
N ALA A 168 15.67 12.97 6.55
CA ALA A 168 15.50 13.85 7.71
C ALA A 168 16.75 14.71 7.94
N GLU A 169 17.93 14.11 7.89
CA GLU A 169 19.23 14.82 7.96
C GLU A 169 19.40 15.82 6.79
N ALA A 170 18.85 15.51 5.62
CA ALA A 170 18.85 16.40 4.45
C ALA A 170 17.78 17.51 4.51
N GLY A 171 17.02 17.62 5.62
CA GLY A 171 16.04 18.67 5.91
C GLY A 171 14.60 18.36 5.54
N PHE A 172 14.28 17.14 5.07
CA PHE A 172 12.90 16.72 4.82
C PHE A 172 12.19 16.42 6.15
N LYS A 173 10.99 16.97 6.36
CA LYS A 173 10.27 16.88 7.65
C LYS A 173 9.02 15.98 7.60
N ARG A 174 8.49 15.71 6.41
CA ARG A 174 7.24 14.98 6.23
C ARG A 174 7.49 13.67 5.48
N VAL A 175 8.40 12.86 6.01
CA VAL A 175 8.82 11.59 5.41
C VAL A 175 8.30 10.44 6.26
N PHE A 176 7.44 9.64 5.68
CA PHE A 176 6.79 8.51 6.32
C PHE A 176 7.44 7.20 5.89
N ASN A 177 7.78 6.34 6.84
CA ASN A 177 8.19 4.98 6.54
C ASN A 177 6.96 4.10 6.30
N ILE A 178 6.87 3.46 5.11
CA ILE A 178 5.88 2.41 4.84
C ILE A 178 6.43 1.12 5.44
N THR A 179 5.90 0.75 6.62
CA THR A 179 6.49 -0.25 7.52
C THR A 179 6.41 -1.68 7.02
N ASP A 180 5.47 -1.97 6.13
CA ASP A 180 5.29 -3.27 5.48
C ASP A 180 5.81 -3.30 4.04
N GLY A 181 6.17 -2.15 3.47
CA GLY A 181 6.83 -2.02 2.17
C GLY A 181 6.06 -2.60 1.00
N MET A 182 6.79 -3.03 -0.03
CA MET A 182 6.21 -3.57 -1.27
C MET A 182 5.75 -5.02 -1.12
N GLU A 183 6.55 -5.87 -0.47
CA GLU A 183 6.33 -7.32 -0.41
C GLU A 183 5.78 -7.79 0.94
N GLY A 184 5.89 -6.97 1.98
CA GLY A 184 5.37 -7.30 3.30
C GLY A 184 6.33 -8.12 4.18
N ASP A 185 5.75 -8.61 5.26
CA ASP A 185 6.43 -9.45 6.24
C ASP A 185 6.31 -10.94 5.87
N LEU A 186 7.20 -11.75 6.44
CA LEU A 186 7.16 -13.19 6.26
C LEU A 186 5.96 -13.80 6.99
N VAL A 187 5.39 -14.84 6.40
CA VAL A 187 4.44 -15.72 7.09
C VAL A 187 5.24 -16.59 8.05
N ASP A 188 4.93 -16.51 9.31
CA ASP A 188 5.57 -17.23 10.42
C ASP A 188 4.73 -18.39 10.97
N ASP A 189 3.51 -18.56 10.49
CA ASP A 189 2.62 -19.65 10.81
C ASP A 189 3.22 -21.00 10.35
N PRO A 190 3.51 -21.95 11.29
CA PRO A 190 4.11 -23.24 10.96
C PRO A 190 3.25 -24.11 10.05
N ASP A 191 1.93 -23.95 10.09
CA ASP A 191 0.97 -24.76 9.35
C ASP A 191 0.64 -24.17 7.97
N SER A 192 1.16 -22.99 7.66
CA SER A 192 0.92 -22.31 6.39
C SER A 192 1.83 -22.84 5.29
N VAL A 193 1.25 -23.14 4.11
CA VAL A 193 1.99 -23.44 2.87
C VAL A 193 2.87 -22.26 2.39
N TYR A 194 2.60 -21.06 2.92
CA TYR A 194 3.36 -19.84 2.62
C TYR A 194 4.42 -19.52 3.67
N ARG A 195 4.69 -20.42 4.62
CA ARG A 195 5.70 -20.20 5.65
C ARG A 195 7.04 -19.76 5.05
N GLY A 196 7.61 -18.69 5.58
CA GLY A 196 8.85 -18.11 5.08
C GLY A 196 8.73 -17.28 3.80
N GLN A 197 7.52 -17.15 3.24
CA GLN A 197 7.24 -16.26 2.10
C GLN A 197 6.66 -14.92 2.56
N ARG A 198 6.87 -13.85 1.77
CA ARG A 198 6.34 -12.52 2.07
C ARG A 198 4.92 -12.38 1.54
N MET A 199 3.94 -12.86 2.31
CA MET A 199 2.53 -12.90 1.91
C MET A 199 1.59 -12.29 2.96
N LYS A 200 2.12 -11.76 4.08
CA LYS A 200 1.32 -11.36 5.24
C LYS A 200 0.66 -9.99 5.07
N ASN A 201 1.37 -9.02 4.49
CA ASN A 201 0.96 -7.63 4.29
C ASN A 201 1.81 -7.02 3.16
N GLY A 202 1.93 -5.68 3.11
CA GLY A 202 2.68 -4.99 2.07
C GLY A 202 1.81 -4.59 0.88
N TRP A 203 2.37 -3.77 0.00
CA TRP A 203 1.64 -3.15 -1.11
C TRP A 203 1.00 -4.18 -2.05
N LYS A 204 1.77 -5.15 -2.53
CA LYS A 204 1.28 -6.21 -3.45
C LYS A 204 0.17 -7.04 -2.82
N ASN A 205 0.41 -7.57 -1.62
CA ASN A 205 -0.52 -8.49 -0.95
C ASN A 205 -1.78 -7.78 -0.43
N SER A 206 -1.76 -6.45 -0.36
CA SER A 206 -2.91 -5.63 0.03
C SER A 206 -3.86 -5.30 -1.12
N GLY A 207 -3.60 -5.80 -2.34
CA GLY A 207 -4.41 -5.54 -3.53
C GLY A 207 -4.32 -4.10 -4.04
N LEU A 208 -3.27 -3.36 -3.68
CA LEU A 208 -3.06 -1.99 -4.14
C LEU A 208 -2.52 -1.96 -5.57
N PRO A 209 -2.69 -0.85 -6.32
CA PRO A 209 -2.23 -0.77 -7.72
C PRO A 209 -0.72 -0.98 -7.86
N TRP A 210 -0.30 -2.00 -8.57
CA TRP A 210 1.08 -2.30 -8.89
C TRP A 210 1.22 -2.91 -10.30
N THR A 211 2.44 -2.90 -10.85
CA THR A 211 2.73 -3.36 -12.19
C THR A 211 4.15 -3.89 -12.32
N TYR A 212 4.39 -4.75 -13.32
CA TYR A 212 5.73 -5.12 -13.79
C TYR A 212 6.24 -4.19 -14.90
N ALA A 213 5.34 -3.41 -15.53
CA ALA A 213 5.74 -2.51 -16.60
C ALA A 213 6.53 -1.33 -16.03
N PRO A 214 7.84 -1.20 -16.33
CA PRO A 214 8.64 -0.10 -15.81
C PRO A 214 8.19 1.23 -16.39
N THR A 215 8.36 2.29 -15.60
CA THR A 215 8.15 3.68 -16.03
C THR A 215 9.52 4.38 -16.01
N PRO A 216 10.27 4.38 -17.13
CA PRO A 216 11.67 4.88 -17.14
C PRO A 216 11.81 6.29 -16.63
N ASP A 217 10.85 7.18 -16.93
CA ASP A 217 10.87 8.58 -16.48
C ASP A 217 10.73 8.74 -14.96
N ARG A 218 10.31 7.70 -14.26
CA ARG A 218 10.21 7.65 -12.80
C ARG A 218 11.30 6.81 -12.13
N MET A 219 12.32 6.41 -12.87
CA MET A 219 13.42 5.61 -12.36
C MET A 219 14.74 6.40 -12.41
N MET A 220 15.36 6.60 -11.25
CA MET A 220 16.70 7.20 -11.16
C MET A 220 17.75 6.10 -11.33
N LEU A 221 17.98 5.71 -12.57
CA LEU A 221 18.93 4.65 -12.90
C LEU A 221 20.38 5.10 -12.63
N PRO A 222 21.26 4.20 -12.16
CA PRO A 222 22.68 4.47 -12.07
C PRO A 222 23.24 4.71 -13.48
N LYS A 223 24.22 5.62 -13.59
CA LYS A 223 24.95 5.78 -14.84
C LYS A 223 25.76 4.52 -15.12
N ILE A 224 25.53 3.90 -16.26
CA ILE A 224 26.38 2.82 -16.77
C ILE A 224 27.71 3.50 -17.13
N ARG A 225 28.78 3.16 -16.41
CA ARG A 225 30.14 3.56 -16.73
C ARG A 225 30.80 2.52 -17.60
#